data_e424d326c79f85ab1e46ac5192f5c8b1
#
_entry.id   e424d326c79f85ab1e46ac5192f5c8b1
#
_cell.length_a   1.000
_cell.length_b   1.000
_cell.length_c   1.000
_cell.angle_alpha   90.00
_cell.angle_beta   90.00
_cell.angle_gamma   90.00
#
_symmetry.space_group_name_H-M   'P 1'
#
loop_
_entity.id
_entity.type
_entity.pdbx_description
1 polymer ?
#
loop_
_entity_poly.entity_id
_entity_poly.type
_entity_poly.pdbx_seq_one_letter_code
_entity_poly.pdbx_strand_id
1 'polypeptide(L)'
;DSTQGWINTMDSTSNVRGATFMCASVSGVGNTLVTVGSCKVATFKGPGSFTVNSIADCAANNAMAYMVVAAGGGGGDGGTTESGSGAGAGGFREGRNNAITPYTASPLAAACSAITATVQAYAVVIGAGGGPSSSSPSGGNGTSTAGNISSFSTITSAGGGSGISGGATA
;
A
#
# COMPACT_ATOMS: atom_id res chain seq x y z
N ASP A 1 24.23 -42.59 23.08
CA ASP A 1 24.31 -42.74 24.52
C ASP A 1 22.91 -42.57 25.09
N SER A 2 22.43 -43.67 25.73
CA SER A 2 21.06 -43.72 26.27
C SER A 2 20.84 -42.82 27.49
N THR A 3 21.89 -42.28 28.07
CA THR A 3 21.82 -41.44 29.26
C THR A 3 21.84 -39.96 28.99
N GLN A 4 22.28 -39.56 27.82
CA GLN A 4 22.37 -38.11 27.49
C GLN A 4 21.42 -37.65 26.42
N GLY A 5 20.57 -38.55 25.95
CA GLY A 5 19.73 -38.25 24.80
C GLY A 5 20.56 -38.05 23.52
N TRP A 6 19.89 -37.90 22.42
CA TRP A 6 20.52 -37.61 21.15
C TRP A 6 20.96 -36.16 21.14
N ILE A 7 22.25 -35.94 21.35
CA ILE A 7 22.85 -34.65 21.05
C ILE A 7 23.18 -34.69 19.56
N ASN A 8 22.43 -34.02 18.74
CA ASN A 8 22.74 -33.87 17.33
C ASN A 8 23.97 -32.95 17.20
N THR A 9 25.16 -33.55 17.18
CA THR A 9 26.42 -32.82 17.05
C THR A 9 26.63 -32.25 15.64
N MET A 10 25.80 -32.62 14.67
CA MET A 10 25.81 -32.05 13.31
C MET A 10 24.90 -30.84 13.20
N ASP A 11 24.36 -30.43 14.31
CA ASP A 11 23.27 -29.49 14.38
C ASP A 11 23.66 -28.05 14.11
N SER A 12 24.93 -27.72 14.22
CA SER A 12 25.33 -26.31 14.07
C SER A 12 25.36 -25.81 12.64
N THR A 13 25.42 -26.71 11.64
CA THR A 13 25.52 -26.30 10.24
C THR A 13 24.52 -26.97 9.30
N SER A 14 23.92 -28.07 9.69
CA SER A 14 22.92 -28.78 8.88
C SER A 14 21.59 -29.01 9.60
N ASN A 15 21.42 -28.39 10.73
CA ASN A 15 20.11 -28.38 11.32
C ASN A 15 19.17 -27.64 10.38
N VAL A 16 18.26 -28.39 9.83
CA VAL A 16 17.08 -27.84 9.18
C VAL A 16 16.31 -27.11 10.27
N ARG A 17 16.77 -25.95 10.65
CA ARG A 17 15.88 -24.97 11.30
C ARG A 17 14.71 -24.88 10.37
N GLY A 18 13.53 -25.21 10.87
CA GLY A 18 12.33 -25.03 10.09
C GLY A 18 12.40 -23.66 9.45
N ALA A 19 12.11 -23.57 8.14
CA ALA A 19 12.26 -22.34 7.37
C ALA A 19 11.83 -21.14 8.19
N THR A 20 12.76 -20.26 8.52
CA THR A 20 12.41 -19.03 9.23
C THR A 20 11.72 -18.12 8.22
N PHE A 21 10.57 -17.60 8.61
CA PHE A 21 9.83 -16.63 7.81
C PHE A 21 10.20 -15.22 8.23
N MET A 22 10.02 -14.28 7.32
CA MET A 22 10.19 -12.86 7.60
C MET A 22 9.27 -12.46 8.77
N CYS A 23 9.85 -11.82 9.79
CA CYS A 23 9.10 -11.22 10.88
C CYS A 23 8.92 -9.74 10.63
N ALA A 24 7.69 -9.26 10.73
CA ALA A 24 7.35 -7.87 10.50
C ALA A 24 6.28 -7.39 11.48
N SER A 25 6.20 -6.08 11.64
CA SER A 25 5.20 -5.38 12.44
C SER A 25 4.69 -4.16 11.67
N VAL A 26 3.52 -3.65 12.07
CA VAL A 26 2.94 -2.43 11.51
C VAL A 26 2.70 -1.42 12.62
N SER A 27 2.79 -0.13 12.28
CA SER A 27 2.45 0.99 13.16
C SER A 27 1.38 1.87 12.52
N GLY A 28 0.77 2.76 13.32
CA GLY A 28 -0.28 3.68 12.89
C GLY A 28 -1.68 3.17 13.23
N VAL A 29 -2.58 4.12 13.46
CA VAL A 29 -3.95 3.83 13.87
C VAL A 29 -4.74 3.19 12.74
N GLY A 30 -5.46 2.12 13.05
CA GLY A 30 -6.30 1.39 12.08
C GLY A 30 -5.54 0.49 11.10
N ASN A 31 -4.22 0.44 11.20
CA ASN A 31 -3.38 -0.44 10.39
C ASN A 31 -3.32 -1.84 11.01
N THR A 32 -3.29 -2.88 10.18
CA THR A 32 -3.35 -4.27 10.64
C THR A 32 -2.32 -5.14 9.92
N LEU A 33 -1.85 -6.18 10.62
CA LEU A 33 -1.02 -7.24 10.08
C LEU A 33 -1.68 -8.58 10.42
N VAL A 34 -2.08 -9.33 9.41
CA VAL A 34 -2.80 -10.60 9.56
C VAL A 34 -2.02 -11.71 8.87
N THR A 35 -1.99 -12.89 9.49
CA THR A 35 -1.41 -14.08 8.88
C THR A 35 -2.50 -14.83 8.10
N VAL A 36 -2.25 -15.12 6.83
CA VAL A 36 -3.13 -15.85 5.93
C VAL A 36 -2.32 -17.00 5.31
N GLY A 37 -2.54 -18.21 5.79
CA GLY A 37 -1.72 -19.36 5.41
C GLY A 37 -0.24 -19.13 5.78
N SER A 38 0.65 -19.25 4.81
CA SER A 38 2.09 -18.98 4.97
C SER A 38 2.48 -17.52 4.73
N CYS A 39 1.53 -16.65 4.40
CA CYS A 39 1.77 -15.26 4.09
C CYS A 39 1.28 -14.33 5.21
N LYS A 40 1.88 -13.13 5.27
CA LYS A 40 1.37 -12.03 6.08
C LYS A 40 0.84 -10.93 5.18
N VAL A 41 -0.35 -10.41 5.54
CA VAL A 41 -0.99 -9.31 4.83
C VAL A 41 -1.02 -8.10 5.75
N ALA A 42 -0.31 -7.04 5.36
CA ALA A 42 -0.38 -5.74 6.02
C ALA A 42 -1.38 -4.85 5.29
N THR A 43 -2.33 -4.29 6.03
CA THR A 43 -3.33 -3.35 5.49
C THR A 43 -3.18 -2.01 6.18
N PHE A 44 -2.99 -0.97 5.38
CA PHE A 44 -2.85 0.40 5.85
C PHE A 44 -4.07 1.21 5.45
N LYS A 45 -4.77 1.76 6.45
CA LYS A 45 -5.90 2.68 6.29
C LYS A 45 -5.54 4.10 6.72
N GLY A 46 -4.37 4.29 7.30
CA GLY A 46 -3.80 5.54 7.74
C GLY A 46 -2.28 5.52 7.62
N PRO A 47 -1.61 6.67 7.80
CA PRO A 47 -0.16 6.74 7.75
C PRO A 47 0.46 5.89 8.86
N GLY A 48 1.67 5.38 8.59
CA GLY A 48 2.38 4.53 9.53
C GLY A 48 3.67 3.96 8.95
N SER A 49 4.10 2.83 9.46
CA SER A 49 5.25 2.12 8.93
C SER A 49 5.02 0.61 8.91
N PHE A 50 5.58 -0.04 7.91
CA PHE A 50 5.80 -1.48 7.87
C PHE A 50 7.25 -1.73 8.27
N THR A 51 7.46 -2.39 9.39
CA THR A 51 8.81 -2.64 9.91
C THR A 51 9.15 -4.12 9.76
N VAL A 52 10.23 -4.40 9.03
CA VAL A 52 10.81 -5.74 8.93
C VAL A 52 11.80 -5.89 10.09
N ASN A 53 11.49 -6.78 11.02
CA ASN A 53 12.28 -7.03 12.22
C ASN A 53 13.36 -8.11 11.97
N SER A 54 13.07 -9.09 11.12
CA SER A 54 14.03 -10.10 10.64
C SER A 54 13.62 -10.59 9.26
N ILE A 55 14.62 -10.95 8.46
CA ILE A 55 14.42 -11.57 7.16
C ILE A 55 14.35 -13.11 7.29
N ALA A 56 13.79 -13.76 6.28
CA ALA A 56 13.78 -15.22 6.18
C ALA A 56 15.14 -15.75 5.72
N ASP A 57 15.48 -16.99 6.11
CA ASP A 57 16.71 -17.65 5.68
C ASP A 57 16.73 -17.92 4.16
N CYS A 58 15.58 -18.20 3.58
CA CYS A 58 15.42 -18.33 2.14
C CYS A 58 15.18 -16.96 1.50
N ALA A 59 16.08 -16.52 0.63
CA ALA A 59 16.00 -15.23 -0.05
C ALA A 59 14.68 -15.05 -0.83
N ALA A 60 14.11 -16.12 -1.38
CA ALA A 60 12.84 -16.09 -2.09
C ALA A 60 11.66 -15.66 -1.19
N ASN A 61 11.75 -15.92 0.11
CA ASN A 61 10.72 -15.56 1.09
C ASN A 61 10.83 -14.10 1.58
N ASN A 62 11.81 -13.35 1.08
CA ASN A 62 12.03 -11.96 1.43
C ASN A 62 11.49 -10.98 0.38
N ALA A 63 10.53 -11.42 -0.43
CA ALA A 63 9.86 -10.56 -1.39
C ALA A 63 8.54 -10.01 -0.81
N MET A 64 8.34 -8.70 -0.92
CA MET A 64 7.12 -8.01 -0.53
C MET A 64 6.34 -7.60 -1.78
N ALA A 65 5.20 -8.25 -2.00
CA ALA A 65 4.22 -7.76 -2.97
C ALA A 65 3.46 -6.57 -2.37
N TYR A 66 3.07 -5.62 -3.20
CA TYR A 66 2.37 -4.43 -2.74
C TYR A 66 1.28 -3.99 -3.70
N MET A 67 0.32 -3.28 -3.15
CA MET A 67 -0.70 -2.54 -3.85
C MET A 67 -0.86 -1.18 -3.18
N VAL A 68 -0.65 -0.10 -3.92
CA VAL A 68 -0.75 1.28 -3.44
C VAL A 68 -1.80 2.01 -4.25
N VAL A 69 -2.88 2.42 -3.58
CA VAL A 69 -3.98 3.19 -4.17
C VAL A 69 -3.95 4.58 -3.58
N ALA A 70 -3.90 5.60 -4.44
CA ALA A 70 -3.97 6.99 -4.01
C ALA A 70 -5.42 7.48 -3.91
N ALA A 71 -5.61 8.64 -3.32
CA ALA A 71 -6.92 9.21 -3.10
C ALA A 71 -7.52 9.81 -4.37
N GLY A 72 -8.83 9.70 -4.53
CA GLY A 72 -9.58 10.39 -5.59
C GLY A 72 -9.72 11.88 -5.32
N GLY A 73 -9.90 12.67 -6.36
CA GLY A 73 -10.21 14.09 -6.26
C GLY A 73 -11.66 14.36 -5.87
N GLY A 74 -11.96 15.57 -5.46
CA GLY A 74 -13.30 16.04 -5.18
C GLY A 74 -14.03 16.49 -6.45
N GLY A 75 -15.34 16.19 -6.55
CA GLY A 75 -16.18 16.63 -7.65
C GLY A 75 -16.42 18.14 -7.65
N GLY A 76 -16.61 18.71 -8.83
CA GLY A 76 -17.01 20.10 -9.00
C GLY A 76 -18.50 20.29 -8.80
N ASP A 77 -18.90 21.49 -8.31
CA ASP A 77 -20.30 21.89 -8.19
C ASP A 77 -20.79 22.59 -9.45
N GLY A 78 -22.06 22.39 -9.79
CA GLY A 78 -22.68 22.99 -10.94
C GLY A 78 -23.24 24.40 -10.74
N GLY A 79 -23.23 24.91 -9.54
CA GLY A 79 -23.90 26.18 -9.24
C GLY A 79 -25.42 26.11 -9.48
N THR A 80 -26.04 27.26 -9.75
CA THR A 80 -27.49 27.35 -9.92
C THR A 80 -27.96 27.08 -11.35
N THR A 81 -27.10 27.21 -12.35
CA THR A 81 -27.46 27.17 -13.77
C THR A 81 -26.62 26.17 -14.58
N GLU A 82 -25.58 25.59 -14.02
CA GLU A 82 -24.62 24.75 -14.71
C GLU A 82 -24.48 23.38 -14.02
N SER A 83 -23.97 22.42 -14.77
CA SER A 83 -23.76 21.06 -14.27
C SER A 83 -22.41 20.93 -13.59
N GLY A 84 -22.36 20.18 -12.48
CA GLY A 84 -21.12 19.82 -11.82
C GLY A 84 -20.29 18.84 -12.67
N SER A 85 -19.00 18.78 -12.42
CA SER A 85 -18.11 17.84 -13.07
C SER A 85 -17.64 16.73 -12.12
N GLY A 86 -17.34 15.56 -12.70
CA GLY A 86 -16.65 14.48 -12.00
C GLY A 86 -15.20 14.82 -11.72
N ALA A 87 -14.62 14.09 -10.80
CA ALA A 87 -13.20 14.17 -10.46
C ALA A 87 -12.44 12.93 -10.92
N GLY A 88 -11.11 13.02 -10.92
CA GLY A 88 -10.23 11.92 -11.25
C GLY A 88 -10.15 10.88 -10.12
N ALA A 89 -10.06 9.59 -10.50
CA ALA A 89 -9.70 8.53 -9.57
C ALA A 89 -8.24 8.68 -9.14
N GLY A 90 -7.91 8.19 -7.95
CA GLY A 90 -6.53 8.06 -7.51
C GLY A 90 -5.77 7.04 -8.33
N GLY A 91 -4.47 7.25 -8.46
CA GLY A 91 -3.57 6.33 -9.14
C GLY A 91 -3.50 4.97 -8.42
N PHE A 92 -3.10 3.96 -9.18
CA PHE A 92 -2.94 2.58 -8.72
C PHE A 92 -1.54 2.10 -9.06
N ARG A 93 -0.84 1.51 -8.08
CA ARG A 93 0.46 0.86 -8.27
C ARG A 93 0.43 -0.52 -7.66
N GLU A 94 0.89 -1.49 -8.40
CA GLU A 94 0.98 -2.88 -7.96
C GLU A 94 2.33 -3.47 -8.36
N GLY A 95 2.92 -4.23 -7.44
CA GLY A 95 4.12 -5.00 -7.72
C GLY A 95 4.09 -6.33 -7.01
N ARG A 96 4.54 -7.39 -7.70
CA ARG A 96 4.58 -8.73 -7.15
C ARG A 96 5.74 -9.55 -7.69
N ASN A 97 6.04 -10.64 -7.00
CA ASN A 97 6.86 -11.71 -7.51
C ASN A 97 5.95 -12.90 -7.84
N ASN A 98 5.94 -13.32 -9.11
CA ASN A 98 5.08 -14.40 -9.60
C ASN A 98 5.28 -15.74 -8.88
N ALA A 99 6.49 -16.00 -8.38
CA ALA A 99 6.81 -17.25 -7.69
C ALA A 99 6.20 -17.35 -6.28
N ILE A 100 5.82 -16.21 -5.66
CA ILE A 100 5.43 -16.17 -4.25
C ILE A 100 3.96 -15.79 -4.07
N THR A 101 3.37 -15.07 -5.02
CA THR A 101 1.98 -14.58 -4.92
C THR A 101 1.13 -15.14 -6.06
N PRO A 102 0.29 -16.16 -5.79
CA PRO A 102 -0.49 -16.86 -6.82
C PRO A 102 -1.76 -16.13 -7.25
N TYR A 103 -1.93 -14.84 -6.95
CA TYR A 103 -3.10 -14.10 -7.43
C TYR A 103 -2.89 -13.53 -8.84
N THR A 104 -3.99 -13.29 -9.56
CA THR A 104 -3.95 -12.62 -10.86
C THR A 104 -3.67 -11.13 -10.68
N ALA A 105 -2.53 -10.65 -11.12
CA ALA A 105 -2.22 -9.23 -11.10
C ALA A 105 -2.99 -8.46 -12.16
N SER A 106 -3.13 -7.15 -11.96
CA SER A 106 -3.59 -6.23 -12.99
C SER A 106 -2.71 -6.34 -14.25
N PRO A 107 -3.29 -6.24 -15.46
CA PRO A 107 -2.51 -6.15 -16.70
C PRO A 107 -1.52 -4.97 -16.72
N LEU A 108 -1.77 -3.96 -15.88
CA LEU A 108 -0.92 -2.78 -15.73
C LEU A 108 0.13 -2.93 -14.63
N ALA A 109 0.18 -4.06 -13.94
CA ALA A 109 1.20 -4.32 -12.93
C ALA A 109 2.58 -4.37 -13.59
N ALA A 110 3.54 -3.67 -13.00
CA ALA A 110 4.93 -3.80 -13.42
C ALA A 110 5.41 -5.23 -13.17
N ALA A 111 5.95 -5.87 -14.19
CA ALA A 111 6.46 -7.23 -14.07
C ALA A 111 7.62 -7.30 -13.06
N CYS A 112 7.63 -8.33 -12.21
CA CYS A 112 8.73 -8.66 -11.29
C CYS A 112 9.18 -7.52 -10.37
N SER A 113 8.26 -6.70 -9.88
CA SER A 113 8.55 -5.49 -9.11
C SER A 113 8.26 -5.61 -7.61
N ALA A 114 8.24 -6.82 -7.06
CA ALA A 114 8.22 -6.99 -5.61
C ALA A 114 9.45 -6.33 -4.98
N ILE A 115 9.27 -5.72 -3.82
CA ILE A 115 10.38 -5.14 -3.06
C ILE A 115 11.09 -6.28 -2.30
N THR A 116 12.41 -6.36 -2.43
CA THR A 116 13.20 -7.22 -1.55
C THR A 116 13.24 -6.62 -0.14
N ALA A 117 12.76 -7.38 0.84
CA ALA A 117 12.74 -6.98 2.22
C ALA A 117 14.16 -6.90 2.79
N THR A 118 14.44 -5.83 3.49
CA THR A 118 15.62 -5.68 4.35
C THR A 118 15.15 -5.28 5.75
N VAL A 119 15.98 -5.52 6.77
CA VAL A 119 15.64 -5.19 8.17
C VAL A 119 15.64 -3.68 8.33
N GLN A 120 14.46 -3.08 8.18
CA GLN A 120 14.23 -1.63 8.33
C GLN A 120 12.73 -1.32 8.43
N ALA A 121 12.43 -0.06 8.74
CA ALA A 121 11.09 0.49 8.65
C ALA A 121 10.85 1.11 7.27
N TYR A 122 9.76 0.72 6.62
CA TYR A 122 9.28 1.27 5.36
C TYR A 122 8.13 2.23 5.66
N ALA A 123 8.31 3.49 5.33
CA ALA A 123 7.27 4.50 5.55
C ALA A 123 6.05 4.25 4.65
N VAL A 124 4.87 4.44 5.22
CA VAL A 124 3.59 4.38 4.51
C VAL A 124 2.85 5.71 4.69
N VAL A 125 2.48 6.31 3.57
CA VAL A 125 1.65 7.51 3.52
C VAL A 125 0.33 7.15 2.85
N ILE A 126 -0.77 7.51 3.47
CA ILE A 126 -2.10 7.36 2.90
C ILE A 126 -2.64 8.76 2.61
N GLY A 127 -2.90 9.03 1.35
CA GLY A 127 -3.43 10.31 0.88
C GLY A 127 -4.88 10.52 1.28
N ALA A 128 -5.22 11.70 1.74
CA ALA A 128 -6.60 12.10 1.96
C ALA A 128 -7.31 12.34 0.62
N GLY A 129 -8.60 12.01 0.55
CA GLY A 129 -9.47 12.35 -0.57
C GLY A 129 -9.55 13.85 -0.79
N GLY A 130 -9.73 14.26 -2.04
CA GLY A 130 -10.03 15.64 -2.37
C GLY A 130 -11.41 16.03 -1.85
N GLY A 131 -11.52 17.25 -1.33
CA GLY A 131 -12.81 17.82 -0.92
C GLY A 131 -13.66 18.18 -2.15
N PRO A 132 -14.99 17.93 -2.12
CA PRO A 132 -15.88 18.44 -3.15
C PRO A 132 -15.92 19.96 -3.10
N SER A 133 -16.29 20.60 -4.21
CA SER A 133 -16.62 22.02 -4.16
C SER A 133 -17.88 22.24 -3.32
N SER A 134 -17.90 23.30 -2.52
CA SER A 134 -19.11 23.73 -1.83
C SER A 134 -19.80 24.79 -2.66
N SER A 135 -21.08 24.62 -2.93
CA SER A 135 -21.92 25.65 -3.52
C SER A 135 -21.95 26.86 -2.58
N SER A 136 -21.65 28.04 -3.13
CA SER A 136 -21.89 29.27 -2.41
C SER A 136 -23.38 29.63 -2.51
N PRO A 137 -24.05 29.98 -1.40
CA PRO A 137 -25.45 30.46 -1.47
C PRO A 137 -25.64 31.67 -2.40
N SER A 138 -24.55 32.36 -2.74
CA SER A 138 -24.52 33.51 -3.65
C SER A 138 -24.22 33.18 -5.09
N GLY A 139 -24.25 31.90 -5.49
CA GLY A 139 -23.98 31.48 -6.87
C GLY A 139 -22.50 31.54 -7.27
N GLY A 140 -21.59 31.65 -6.31
CA GLY A 140 -20.15 31.63 -6.58
C GLY A 140 -19.64 30.21 -6.81
N ASN A 141 -18.65 30.06 -7.72
CA ASN A 141 -18.02 28.79 -7.99
C ASN A 141 -17.19 28.32 -6.79
N GLY A 142 -17.59 27.21 -6.21
CA GLY A 142 -16.78 26.54 -5.19
C GLY A 142 -15.52 25.93 -5.81
N THR A 143 -14.47 25.77 -5.02
CA THR A 143 -13.26 25.06 -5.44
C THR A 143 -13.25 23.64 -4.89
N SER A 144 -13.13 22.68 -5.76
CA SER A 144 -12.80 21.30 -5.39
C SER A 144 -11.30 21.12 -5.30
N THR A 145 -10.85 20.11 -4.58
CA THR A 145 -9.42 19.83 -4.42
C THR A 145 -9.05 18.47 -4.98
N ALA A 146 -7.82 18.37 -5.46
CA ALA A 146 -7.25 17.09 -5.87
C ALA A 146 -7.07 16.14 -4.67
N GLY A 147 -7.11 14.85 -4.94
CA GLY A 147 -6.71 13.85 -3.96
C GLY A 147 -5.21 13.88 -3.71
N ASN A 148 -4.80 13.45 -2.53
CA ASN A 148 -3.40 13.39 -2.17
C ASN A 148 -2.76 12.07 -2.59
N ILE A 149 -1.43 12.08 -2.69
CA ILE A 149 -0.63 10.90 -2.99
C ILE A 149 -0.70 9.87 -1.86
N SER A 150 -0.59 8.58 -2.23
CA SER A 150 -0.26 7.51 -1.29
C SER A 150 1.09 6.91 -1.66
N SER A 151 1.87 6.49 -0.67
CA SER A 151 3.16 5.87 -0.94
C SER A 151 3.48 4.73 0.02
N PHE A 152 4.23 3.76 -0.48
CA PHE A 152 4.90 2.72 0.29
C PHE A 152 6.39 2.76 -0.05
N SER A 153 7.22 3.15 0.92
CA SER A 153 8.65 3.38 0.70
C SER A 153 8.88 4.40 -0.43
N THR A 154 9.55 4.01 -1.50
CA THR A 154 9.83 4.83 -2.68
C THR A 154 8.74 4.76 -3.75
N ILE A 155 7.74 3.91 -3.57
CA ILE A 155 6.67 3.71 -4.54
C ILE A 155 5.55 4.69 -4.24
N THR A 156 5.29 5.60 -5.17
CA THR A 156 4.28 6.65 -5.04
C THR A 156 3.18 6.47 -6.08
N SER A 157 1.94 6.58 -5.64
CA SER A 157 0.74 6.63 -6.46
C SER A 157 0.16 8.04 -6.41
N ALA A 158 -0.15 8.60 -7.58
CA ALA A 158 -0.63 9.99 -7.70
C ALA A 158 -2.09 10.12 -7.27
N GLY A 159 -2.44 11.21 -6.61
CA GLY A 159 -3.83 11.56 -6.33
C GLY A 159 -4.63 11.88 -7.60
N GLY A 160 -5.94 11.72 -7.53
CA GLY A 160 -6.85 12.09 -8.60
C GLY A 160 -7.02 13.61 -8.72
N GLY A 161 -7.18 14.11 -9.95
CA GLY A 161 -7.45 15.53 -10.19
C GLY A 161 -8.81 15.96 -9.65
N SER A 162 -8.95 17.23 -9.28
CA SER A 162 -10.22 17.84 -8.87
C SER A 162 -11.17 18.02 -10.06
N GLY A 163 -12.47 17.98 -9.80
CA GLY A 163 -13.50 18.42 -10.74
C GLY A 163 -13.48 19.94 -10.92
N ILE A 164 -14.00 20.42 -12.03
CA ILE A 164 -14.17 21.84 -12.31
C ILE A 164 -15.59 22.24 -11.90
N SER A 165 -15.74 23.38 -11.23
CA SER A 165 -17.06 23.97 -10.96
C SER A 165 -17.55 24.71 -12.19
N GLY A 166 -18.85 24.63 -12.48
CA GLY A 166 -19.49 25.36 -13.58
C GLY A 166 -19.22 26.88 -13.47
N GLY A 167 -19.02 27.55 -14.60
CA GLY A 167 -18.69 28.97 -14.67
C GLY A 167 -17.21 29.33 -14.48
N ALA A 168 -16.34 28.38 -14.18
CA ALA A 168 -14.90 28.60 -14.24
C ALA A 168 -14.44 28.60 -15.73
N THR A 169 -14.12 29.78 -16.25
CA THR A 169 -13.37 29.85 -17.52
C THR A 169 -11.99 29.30 -17.30
N ALA A 170 -11.58 28.38 -18.16
CA ALA A 170 -10.23 27.81 -18.16
C ALA A 170 -9.18 28.85 -18.45
#